data_4cf77d25f0bf45dd3a29a050bdd340ff
#
_entry.id   4cf77d25f0bf45dd3a29a050bdd340ff
#
_cell.length_a   1.000
_cell.length_b   1.000
_cell.length_c   1.000
_cell.angle_alpha   90.00
_cell.angle_beta   90.00
_cell.angle_gamma   90.00
#
_symmetry.space_group_name_H-M   'P 1'
#
loop_
_entity.id
_entity.type
_entity.pdbx_description
1 polymer ?
#
loop_
_entity_poly.entity_id
_entity_poly.type
_entity_poly.pdbx_seq_one_letter_code
_entity_poly.pdbx_strand_id
1 'polypeptide(L)'
;MKKKIIFIMNPISGTASKAGIPNLIDSTLDKELFEYEIKLTERAGHASELATEAKNNHADIVVAVGGDGTVNEVARSLVHSDTALGIL
;
A
#
# COMPACT_ATOMS: atom_id res chain seq x y z
N MET A 1 -21.07 1.95 -2.97
CA MET A 1 -19.88 2.68 -2.48
C MET A 1 -18.63 1.83 -2.68
N LYS A 2 -17.60 2.41 -3.27
CA LYS A 2 -16.38 1.68 -3.54
C LYS A 2 -15.52 1.54 -2.28
N LYS A 3 -14.83 0.40 -2.19
CA LYS A 3 -13.82 0.23 -1.15
C LYS A 3 -12.53 0.91 -1.58
N LYS A 4 -11.84 1.51 -0.63
CA LYS A 4 -10.61 2.26 -0.89
C LYS A 4 -9.39 1.44 -0.55
N ILE A 5 -8.47 1.34 -1.52
CA ILE A 5 -7.21 0.63 -1.37
C ILE A 5 -6.07 1.63 -1.52
N ILE A 6 -5.13 1.61 -0.58
CA ILE A 6 -3.90 2.40 -0.67
C ILE A 6 -2.73 1.43 -0.84
N PHE A 7 -2.04 1.55 -1.96
CA PHE A 7 -0.81 0.79 -2.21
C PHE A 7 0.37 1.63 -1.75
N ILE A 8 1.20 1.08 -0.87
CA ILE A 8 2.41 1.75 -0.40
C ILE A 8 3.59 0.98 -0.96
N MET A 9 4.33 1.62 -1.86
CA MET A 9 5.39 0.97 -2.61
C MET A 9 6.73 1.65 -2.37
N ASN A 10 7.74 0.83 -2.05
CA ASN A 10 9.13 1.27 -2.05
C ASN A 10 9.71 1.02 -3.45
N PRO A 11 9.97 2.07 -4.24
CA PRO A 11 10.37 1.90 -5.63
C PRO A 11 11.78 1.36 -5.80
N ILE A 12 12.61 1.42 -4.77
CA ILE A 12 14.02 1.04 -4.86
C ILE A 12 14.39 -0.20 -4.05
N SER A 13 13.42 -0.86 -3.41
CA SER A 13 13.72 -2.07 -2.63
C SER A 13 13.80 -3.28 -3.54
N GLY A 14 14.72 -4.21 -3.20
CA GLY A 14 14.91 -5.43 -3.96
C GLY A 14 15.67 -5.21 -5.25
N THR A 15 15.79 -6.27 -6.06
CA THR A 15 16.54 -6.27 -7.32
C THR A 15 15.64 -6.11 -8.55
N ALA A 16 14.34 -6.30 -8.39
CA ALA A 16 13.39 -6.22 -9.50
C ALA A 16 12.84 -4.80 -9.66
N SER A 17 12.67 -4.40 -10.91
CA SER A 17 12.02 -3.13 -11.20
C SER A 17 10.54 -3.20 -10.82
N LYS A 18 10.03 -2.12 -10.21
CA LYS A 18 8.61 -2.02 -9.86
C LYS A 18 7.84 -1.14 -10.84
N ALA A 19 8.47 -0.77 -11.96
CA ALA A 19 7.85 0.12 -12.94
C ALA A 19 6.55 -0.44 -13.55
N GLY A 20 6.42 -1.77 -13.64
CA GLY A 20 5.23 -2.40 -14.19
C GLY A 20 4.08 -2.59 -13.20
N ILE A 21 4.33 -2.36 -11.91
CA ILE A 21 3.32 -2.59 -10.87
C ILE A 21 2.08 -1.69 -11.03
N PRO A 22 2.22 -0.37 -11.27
CA PRO A 22 1.03 0.46 -11.45
C PRO A 22 0.12 0.00 -12.58
N ASN A 23 0.71 -0.41 -13.70
CA ASN A 23 -0.09 -0.91 -14.83
C ASN A 23 -0.78 -2.23 -14.50
N LEU A 24 -0.09 -3.11 -13.76
CA LEU A 24 -0.66 -4.37 -13.33
C LEU A 24 -1.87 -4.16 -12.41
N ILE A 25 -1.74 -3.24 -11.47
CA ILE A 25 -2.83 -2.90 -10.56
C ILE A 25 -4.01 -2.35 -11.36
N ASP A 26 -3.75 -1.40 -12.24
CA ASP A 26 -4.80 -0.75 -13.03
C ASP A 26 -5.55 -1.74 -13.92
N SER A 27 -4.83 -2.71 -14.51
CA SER A 27 -5.45 -3.70 -15.40
C SER A 27 -6.14 -4.84 -14.66
N THR A 28 -5.79 -5.09 -13.42
CA THR A 28 -6.29 -6.24 -12.65
C THR A 28 -7.44 -5.87 -11.72
N LEU A 29 -7.41 -4.67 -11.16
CA LEU A 29 -8.37 -4.25 -10.15
C LEU A 29 -9.73 -3.92 -10.77
N ASP A 30 -10.80 -4.41 -10.14
CA ASP A 30 -12.17 -4.08 -10.54
C ASP A 30 -12.52 -2.67 -10.06
N LYS A 31 -12.52 -1.73 -10.98
CA LYS A 31 -12.73 -0.32 -10.66
C LYS A 31 -14.18 0.04 -10.36
N GLU A 32 -15.09 -0.90 -10.55
CA GLU A 32 -16.46 -0.71 -10.11
C GLU A 32 -16.61 -0.98 -8.61
N LEU A 33 -15.74 -1.86 -8.07
CA LEU A 33 -15.77 -2.24 -6.66
C LEU A 33 -14.77 -1.48 -5.82
N PHE A 34 -13.67 -1.03 -6.44
CA PHE A 34 -12.55 -0.42 -5.72
C PHE A 34 -12.11 0.89 -6.33
N GLU A 35 -11.71 1.81 -5.47
CA GLU A 35 -10.89 2.96 -5.88
C GLU A 35 -9.52 2.79 -5.20
N TYR A 36 -8.47 3.29 -5.82
CA TYR A 36 -7.14 3.09 -5.28
C TYR A 36 -6.22 4.28 -5.52
N GLU A 37 -5.17 4.34 -4.69
CA GLU A 37 -4.05 5.25 -4.88
C GLU A 37 -2.76 4.49 -4.67
N ILE A 38 -1.68 4.93 -5.32
CA ILE A 38 -0.36 4.37 -5.13
C ILE A 38 0.51 5.46 -4.51
N LYS A 39 1.05 5.19 -3.32
CA LYS A 39 1.93 6.11 -2.60
C LYS A 39 3.34 5.55 -2.62
N LEU A 40 4.31 6.35 -3.04
CA LEU A 40 5.71 5.93 -3.09
C LEU A 40 6.43 6.36 -1.83
N THR A 41 7.25 5.46 -1.28
CA THR A 41 8.09 5.84 -0.14
C THR A 41 9.34 6.55 -0.64
N GLU A 42 9.83 7.49 0.16
CA GLU A 42 10.99 8.30 -0.19
C GLU A 42 12.14 8.15 0.80
N ARG A 43 11.89 7.54 1.96
CA ARG A 43 12.87 7.39 3.03
C ARG A 43 12.47 6.31 4.01
N ALA A 44 13.41 5.94 4.87
CA ALA A 44 13.12 5.01 5.96
C ALA A 44 12.01 5.58 6.87
N GLY A 45 11.09 4.74 7.29
CA GLY A 45 9.97 5.14 8.14
C GLY A 45 8.80 5.75 7.39
N HIS A 46 8.96 6.08 6.10
CA HIS A 46 7.91 6.72 5.33
C HIS A 46 6.70 5.81 5.12
N ALA A 47 6.94 4.52 4.93
CA ALA A 47 5.83 3.57 4.78
C ALA A 47 4.93 3.54 6.01
N SER A 48 5.53 3.65 7.20
CA SER A 48 4.76 3.71 8.45
C SER A 48 3.89 4.97 8.52
N GLU A 49 4.43 6.10 8.12
CA GLU A 49 3.67 7.36 8.09
C GLU A 49 2.50 7.28 7.10
N LEU A 50 2.76 6.75 5.90
CA LEU A 50 1.72 6.60 4.88
C LEU A 50 0.62 5.64 5.30
N ALA A 51 0.99 4.54 5.96
CA ALA A 51 0.02 3.57 6.45
C ALA A 51 -0.84 4.16 7.57
N THR A 52 -0.23 4.91 8.48
CA THR A 52 -0.96 5.59 9.55
C THR A 52 -1.94 6.62 8.99
N GLU A 53 -1.50 7.38 8.00
CA GLU A 53 -2.37 8.35 7.33
C GLU A 53 -3.55 7.64 6.65
N ALA A 54 -3.28 6.54 5.93
CA ALA A 54 -4.33 5.77 5.27
C ALA A 54 -5.34 5.22 6.28
N LYS A 55 -4.85 4.68 7.40
CA LYS A 55 -5.71 4.19 8.47
C LYS A 55 -6.59 5.30 9.04
N ASN A 56 -6.01 6.47 9.30
CA ASN A 56 -6.74 7.59 9.86
C ASN A 56 -7.78 8.15 8.89
N ASN A 57 -7.57 7.97 7.59
CA ASN A 57 -8.51 8.37 6.54
C ASN A 57 -9.48 7.24 6.18
N HIS A 58 -9.55 6.21 7.00
CA HIS A 58 -10.50 5.10 6.86
C HIS A 58 -10.36 4.31 5.56
N ALA A 59 -9.13 4.10 5.08
CA ALA A 59 -8.89 3.18 3.97
C ALA A 59 -9.36 1.78 4.38
N ASP A 60 -9.97 1.06 3.45
CA ASP A 60 -10.42 -0.30 3.71
C ASP A 60 -9.26 -1.29 3.70
N ILE A 61 -8.32 -1.10 2.79
CA ILE A 61 -7.18 -1.99 2.60
C ILE A 61 -5.93 -1.16 2.35
N VAL A 62 -4.83 -1.52 2.99
CA VAL A 62 -3.50 -1.01 2.67
C VAL A 62 -2.66 -2.18 2.19
N VAL A 63 -2.07 -2.04 1.00
CA VAL A 63 -1.24 -3.08 0.40
C VAL A 63 0.22 -2.63 0.43
N ALA A 64 1.07 -3.41 1.08
CA ALA A 64 2.51 -3.17 1.09
C ALA A 64 3.16 -3.79 -0.13
N VAL A 65 3.87 -2.98 -0.90
CA VAL A 65 4.60 -3.41 -2.10
C VAL A 65 6.09 -3.13 -1.89
N GLY A 66 6.86 -4.15 -1.63
CA GLY A 66 8.28 -3.97 -1.36
C GLY A 66 8.88 -5.13 -0.59
N GLY A 67 10.02 -4.91 0.03
CA GLY A 67 10.70 -5.91 0.83
C GLY A 67 10.14 -5.99 2.25
N ASP A 68 10.79 -6.81 3.08
CA ASP A 68 10.35 -7.08 4.46
C ASP A 68 10.25 -5.82 5.30
N GLY A 69 11.13 -4.85 5.10
CA GLY A 69 11.09 -3.59 5.84
C GLY A 69 9.81 -2.81 5.60
N THR A 70 9.39 -2.71 4.33
CA THR A 70 8.15 -2.02 3.98
C THR A 70 6.94 -2.75 4.56
N VAL A 71 6.91 -4.07 4.43
CA VAL A 71 5.83 -4.90 4.97
C VAL A 71 5.73 -4.71 6.48
N ASN A 72 6.87 -4.76 7.19
CA ASN A 72 6.87 -4.60 8.65
C ASN A 72 6.40 -3.22 9.09
N GLU A 73 6.82 -2.15 8.41
CA GLU A 73 6.40 -0.79 8.74
C GLU A 73 4.89 -0.63 8.56
N VAL A 74 4.35 -1.14 7.46
CA VAL A 74 2.91 -1.06 7.20
C VAL A 74 2.14 -1.90 8.20
N ALA A 75 2.57 -3.12 8.43
CA ALA A 75 1.88 -4.03 9.36
C ALA A 75 1.79 -3.46 10.77
N ARG A 76 2.90 -2.93 11.29
CA ARG A 76 2.91 -2.35 12.63
C ARG A 76 1.98 -1.15 12.76
N SER A 77 1.87 -0.37 11.67
CA SER A 77 1.02 0.82 11.69
C SER A 77 -0.47 0.50 11.63
N LEU A 78 -0.83 -0.69 11.15
CA LEU A 78 -2.23 -1.11 11.03
C LEU A 78 -2.73 -1.95 12.20
N VAL A 79 -1.86 -2.26 13.17
CA VAL A 79 -2.25 -3.04 14.36
C VAL A 79 -3.39 -2.32 15.08
N HIS A 80 -4.39 -3.09 15.48
CA HIS A 80 -5.59 -2.59 16.18
C HIS A 80 -6.43 -1.60 15.36
N SER A 81 -6.34 -1.67 14.05
CA SER A 81 -7.22 -0.89 13.17
C SER A 81 -8.16 -1.79 12.41
N ASP A 82 -9.19 -1.20 11.78
CA ASP A 82 -10.11 -1.93 10.93
C ASP A 82 -9.62 -2.03 9.48
N THR A 83 -8.46 -1.45 9.19
CA THR A 83 -7.87 -1.49 7.85
C THR A 83 -7.17 -2.82 7.64
N ALA A 84 -7.52 -3.51 6.55
CA ALA A 84 -6.89 -4.80 6.22
C ALA A 84 -5.52 -4.58 5.59
N LEU A 85 -4.61 -5.53 5.85
CA LEU A 85 -3.27 -5.53 5.25
C LEU A 85 -3.22 -6.50 4.08
N GLY A 86 -2.74 -6.02 2.94
CA GLY A 86 -2.38 -6.86 1.81
C GLY A 86 -0.88 -6.78 1.55
N ILE A 87 -0.34 -7.77 0.89
CA ILE A 87 1.08 -7.84 0.53
C ILE A 87 1.19 -8.21 -0.93
N LEU A 88 2.00 -7.45 -1.65
CA LEU A 88 2.23 -7.71 -3.07
C LEU A 88 3.73 -7.90 -3.37
#